data_5715db21cea14d292aba6839f1f3a66b
#
_entry.id   5715db21cea14d292aba6839f1f3a66b
#
_cell.length_a   1.000
_cell.length_b   1.000
_cell.length_c   1.000
_cell.angle_alpha   90.00
_cell.angle_beta   90.00
_cell.angle_gamma   90.00
#
_symmetry.space_group_name_H-M   'P 1'
#
loop_
_entity.id
_entity.type
_entity.pdbx_description
1 polymer ?
#
loop_
_entity_poly.entity_id
_entity_poly.type
_entity_poly.pdbx_seq_one_letter_code
_entity_poly.pdbx_strand_id
1 'polypeptide(L)'
;LDNPPQLVITNFDVLHYHLWHRTRFASLLNSVKFLITDEVHVYSGIFGSNVHYIIKRLKRICNKIQFIASSATLENPVEFCESLFGEKMKLIRRSGRKGETDFLMLFPSLRTQRALMIDLIKKLTSRKHKTMVFSNSHKNSELVAMQARKQKIDIKVHRAGLMANYRKSVEKSFKDNNLMAISCTPTLELGIDVGNVDGVISATIPVNRL
;
A
#
# COMPACT_ATOMS: atom_id res chain seq x y z
N LEU A 1 -30.16 10.75 13.86
CA LEU A 1 -29.77 9.37 14.14
C LEU A 1 -29.86 9.17 15.64
N ASP A 2 -30.82 8.39 16.09
CA ASP A 2 -31.13 8.22 17.52
C ASP A 2 -30.04 7.39 18.24
N ASN A 3 -29.20 6.69 17.50
CA ASN A 3 -28.05 5.95 18.02
C ASN A 3 -26.86 6.03 17.03
N PRO A 4 -25.99 7.04 17.16
CA PRO A 4 -24.86 7.18 16.25
C PRO A 4 -23.83 6.05 16.46
N PRO A 5 -23.21 5.53 15.38
CA PRO A 5 -22.17 4.51 15.50
C PRO A 5 -20.96 5.06 16.27
N GLN A 6 -20.33 4.22 17.09
CA GLN A 6 -19.11 4.58 17.82
C GLN A 6 -17.87 4.60 16.92
N LEU A 7 -17.88 3.84 15.82
CA LEU A 7 -16.80 3.75 14.85
C LEU A 7 -17.37 3.88 13.43
N VAL A 8 -16.73 4.73 12.65
CA VAL A 8 -17.04 4.91 11.21
C VAL A 8 -15.78 4.66 10.41
N ILE A 9 -15.82 3.72 9.47
CA ILE A 9 -14.76 3.47 8.50
C ILE A 9 -15.16 4.16 7.19
N THR A 10 -14.32 5.05 6.71
CA THR A 10 -14.59 5.87 5.53
C THR A 10 -13.28 6.27 4.84
N ASN A 11 -13.37 7.04 3.76
CA ASN A 11 -12.23 7.68 3.11
C ASN A 11 -12.44 9.21 3.01
N PHE A 12 -11.42 9.93 2.61
CA PHE A 12 -11.48 11.39 2.54
C PHE A 12 -12.42 11.90 1.45
N ASP A 13 -12.64 11.16 0.36
CA ASP A 13 -13.59 11.55 -0.70
C ASP A 13 -15.03 11.54 -0.19
N VAL A 14 -15.39 10.50 0.56
CA VAL A 14 -16.71 10.41 1.21
C VAL A 14 -16.88 11.52 2.25
N LEU A 15 -15.84 11.78 3.08
CA LEU A 15 -15.87 12.90 4.02
C LEU A 15 -16.03 14.23 3.30
N HIS A 16 -15.30 14.45 2.20
CA HIS A 16 -15.40 15.65 1.39
C HIS A 16 -16.82 15.84 0.86
N TYR A 17 -17.41 14.81 0.28
CA TYR A 17 -18.79 14.86 -0.23
C TYR A 17 -19.77 15.28 0.86
N HIS A 18 -19.75 14.62 2.01
CA HIS A 18 -20.70 14.89 3.09
C HIS A 18 -20.50 16.25 3.76
N LEU A 19 -19.25 16.69 3.92
CA LEU A 19 -18.93 18.01 4.45
C LEU A 19 -19.39 19.13 3.50
N TRP A 20 -19.25 18.92 2.18
CA TRP A 20 -19.65 19.88 1.17
C TRP A 20 -21.18 20.01 1.09
N HIS A 21 -21.87 18.90 0.99
CA HIS A 21 -23.32 18.86 0.82
C HIS A 21 -24.11 18.99 2.13
N ARG A 22 -23.45 19.14 3.29
CA ARG A 22 -24.07 19.27 4.62
C ARG A 22 -25.14 18.21 4.88
N THR A 23 -24.84 16.98 4.53
CA THR A 23 -25.78 15.86 4.68
C THR A 23 -26.01 15.53 6.18
N ARG A 24 -26.99 14.68 6.47
CA ARG A 24 -27.21 14.16 7.83
C ARG A 24 -25.99 13.44 8.40
N PHE A 25 -25.13 12.86 7.55
CA PHE A 25 -23.86 12.28 7.99
C PHE A 25 -22.89 13.33 8.55
N ALA A 26 -22.92 14.55 8.01
CA ALA A 26 -22.09 15.63 8.52
C ALA A 26 -22.40 15.99 9.99
N SER A 27 -23.65 15.79 10.43
CA SER A 27 -24.02 16.02 11.83
C SER A 27 -23.39 15.00 12.80
N LEU A 28 -23.13 13.76 12.34
CA LEU A 28 -22.40 12.76 13.14
C LEU A 28 -20.96 13.19 13.38
N LEU A 29 -20.38 13.89 12.40
CA LEU A 29 -18.98 14.33 12.50
C LEU A 29 -18.75 15.32 13.64
N ASN A 30 -19.79 16.03 14.11
CA ASN A 30 -19.67 16.97 15.24
C ASN A 30 -19.22 16.28 16.54
N SER A 31 -19.53 14.99 16.68
CA SER A 31 -19.20 14.18 17.88
C SER A 31 -17.88 13.41 17.75
N VAL A 32 -17.18 13.53 16.61
CA VAL A 32 -15.90 12.83 16.38
C VAL A 32 -14.84 13.34 17.34
N LYS A 33 -14.25 12.43 18.09
CA LYS A 33 -13.14 12.69 19.02
C LYS A 33 -11.79 12.29 18.45
N PHE A 34 -11.76 11.29 17.59
CA PHE A 34 -10.54 10.73 16.99
C PHE A 34 -10.68 10.64 15.48
N LEU A 35 -9.66 11.11 14.77
CA LEU A 35 -9.46 10.81 13.35
C LEU A 35 -8.23 9.93 13.23
N ILE A 36 -8.45 8.67 12.85
CA ILE A 36 -7.38 7.68 12.64
C ILE A 36 -7.15 7.57 11.14
N THR A 37 -5.94 7.87 10.70
CA THR A 37 -5.55 7.83 9.29
C THR A 37 -4.50 6.74 9.11
N ASP A 38 -4.87 5.71 8.38
CA ASP A 38 -3.96 4.62 8.03
C ASP A 38 -3.19 4.95 6.76
N GLU A 39 -1.99 4.39 6.60
CA GLU A 39 -1.10 4.58 5.44
C GLU A 39 -0.92 6.06 5.07
N VAL A 40 -0.66 6.89 6.09
CA VAL A 40 -0.65 8.36 5.92
C VAL A 40 0.33 8.84 4.84
N HIS A 41 1.37 8.07 4.52
CA HIS A 41 2.35 8.39 3.49
C HIS A 41 1.77 8.53 2.08
N VAL A 42 0.59 7.94 1.80
CA VAL A 42 -0.07 8.09 0.50
C VAL A 42 -0.63 9.50 0.26
N TYR A 43 -0.83 10.27 1.34
CA TYR A 43 -1.38 11.63 1.26
C TYR A 43 -0.29 12.67 1.02
N SER A 44 0.48 12.51 -0.06
CA SER A 44 1.55 13.43 -0.48
C SER A 44 1.15 14.27 -1.69
N GLY A 45 1.90 15.33 -1.97
CA GLY A 45 1.70 16.20 -3.13
C GLY A 45 0.31 16.83 -3.20
N ILE A 46 -0.26 16.92 -4.41
CA ILE A 46 -1.58 17.53 -4.67
C ILE A 46 -2.69 16.80 -3.90
N PHE A 47 -2.62 15.47 -3.83
CA PHE A 47 -3.60 14.68 -3.11
C PHE A 47 -3.58 14.99 -1.62
N GLY A 48 -2.39 15.06 -1.02
CA GLY A 48 -2.22 15.46 0.38
C GLY A 48 -2.73 16.87 0.67
N SER A 49 -2.49 17.81 -0.23
CA SER A 49 -3.04 19.17 -0.11
C SER A 49 -4.56 19.18 -0.08
N ASN A 50 -5.22 18.40 -0.93
CA ASN A 50 -6.67 18.25 -0.91
C ASN A 50 -7.17 17.68 0.42
N VAL A 51 -6.52 16.63 0.92
CA VAL A 51 -6.84 16.00 2.21
C VAL A 51 -6.66 17.00 3.36
N HIS A 52 -5.59 17.79 3.36
CA HIS A 52 -5.39 18.87 4.34
C HIS A 52 -6.58 19.83 4.40
N TYR A 53 -7.12 20.26 3.26
CA TYR A 53 -8.29 21.14 3.23
C TYR A 53 -9.58 20.44 3.69
N ILE A 54 -9.74 19.14 3.45
CA ILE A 54 -10.86 18.35 3.98
C ILE A 54 -10.77 18.31 5.51
N ILE A 55 -9.58 18.06 6.05
CA ILE A 55 -9.32 18.05 7.50
C ILE A 55 -9.60 19.43 8.12
N LYS A 56 -9.17 20.51 7.46
CA LYS A 56 -9.51 21.88 7.89
C LYS A 56 -11.01 22.12 7.99
N ARG A 57 -11.80 21.59 7.06
CA ARG A 57 -13.27 21.70 7.12
C ARG A 57 -13.83 20.86 8.26
N LEU A 58 -13.32 19.65 8.46
CA LEU A 58 -13.72 18.80 9.58
C LEU A 58 -13.44 19.49 10.92
N LYS A 59 -12.28 20.10 11.10
CA LYS A 59 -11.92 20.86 12.32
C LYS A 59 -12.86 22.05 12.63
N ARG A 60 -13.54 22.59 11.61
CA ARG A 60 -14.51 23.69 11.83
C ARG A 60 -15.82 23.23 12.46
N ILE A 61 -16.16 21.95 12.29
CA ILE A 61 -17.41 21.39 12.82
C ILE A 61 -17.20 20.54 14.08
N CYS A 62 -15.97 20.09 14.34
CA CYS A 62 -15.61 19.30 15.51
C CYS A 62 -14.90 20.20 16.52
N ASN A 63 -15.40 20.24 17.75
CA ASN A 63 -14.83 21.10 18.80
C ASN A 63 -13.41 20.70 19.20
N LYS A 64 -13.10 19.41 19.23
CA LYS A 64 -11.79 18.89 19.60
C LYS A 64 -11.58 17.50 18.97
N ILE A 65 -10.62 17.39 18.07
CA ILE A 65 -10.24 16.12 17.45
C ILE A 65 -8.80 15.79 17.84
N GLN A 66 -8.57 14.54 18.22
CA GLN A 66 -7.23 13.97 18.31
C GLN A 66 -6.91 13.24 17.02
N PHE A 67 -5.74 13.53 16.44
CA PHE A 67 -5.27 12.88 15.22
C PHE A 67 -4.33 11.73 15.56
N ILE A 68 -4.54 10.58 14.91
CA ILE A 68 -3.70 9.40 15.02
C ILE A 68 -3.37 8.97 13.59
N ALA A 69 -2.10 8.77 13.31
CA ALA A 69 -1.65 8.35 11.98
C ALA A 69 -0.79 7.11 12.10
N SER A 70 -0.99 6.17 11.19
CA SER A 70 -0.08 5.03 10.98
C SER A 70 0.55 5.13 9.58
N SER A 71 1.78 4.67 9.47
CA SER A 71 2.50 4.65 8.21
C SER A 71 3.57 3.56 8.24
N ALA A 72 3.95 3.10 7.06
CA ALA A 72 5.17 2.33 6.89
C ALA A 72 6.39 3.22 7.13
N THR A 73 7.25 3.42 6.17
CA THR A 73 8.47 4.24 6.30
C THR A 73 8.22 5.64 5.74
N LEU A 74 8.45 6.66 6.57
CA LEU A 74 8.49 8.07 6.18
C LEU A 74 9.80 8.68 6.66
N GLU A 75 10.43 9.51 5.85
CA GLU A 75 11.69 10.18 6.20
C GLU A 75 11.49 11.14 7.38
N ASN A 76 10.49 12.03 7.28
CA ASN A 76 10.16 13.03 8.30
C ASN A 76 8.69 12.90 8.77
N PRO A 77 8.33 11.83 9.49
CA PRO A 77 6.92 11.52 9.79
C PRO A 77 6.22 12.58 10.63
N VAL A 78 6.93 13.25 11.54
CA VAL A 78 6.34 14.30 12.39
C VAL A 78 5.99 15.51 11.55
N GLU A 79 6.95 16.06 10.81
CA GLU A 79 6.76 17.24 9.96
C GLU A 79 5.67 17.00 8.91
N PHE A 80 5.68 15.81 8.29
CA PHE A 80 4.67 15.41 7.33
C PHE A 80 3.26 15.41 7.93
N CYS A 81 3.08 14.77 9.09
CA CYS A 81 1.80 14.71 9.76
C CYS A 81 1.36 16.08 10.29
N GLU A 82 2.27 16.89 10.82
CA GLU A 82 1.98 18.26 11.24
C GLU A 82 1.51 19.13 10.07
N SER A 83 2.15 18.99 8.91
CA SER A 83 1.72 19.67 7.69
C SER A 83 0.34 19.19 7.20
N LEU A 84 0.07 17.88 7.26
CA LEU A 84 -1.19 17.31 6.82
C LEU A 84 -2.35 17.66 7.74
N PHE A 85 -2.18 17.52 9.05
CA PHE A 85 -3.25 17.73 10.03
C PHE A 85 -3.33 19.16 10.55
N GLY A 86 -2.26 19.95 10.43
CA GLY A 86 -2.17 21.29 11.00
C GLY A 86 -2.22 21.29 12.54
N GLU A 87 -1.61 20.28 13.15
CA GLU A 87 -1.53 20.09 14.61
C GLU A 87 -0.17 19.50 14.98
N LYS A 88 0.29 19.79 16.22
CA LYS A 88 1.53 19.17 16.72
C LYS A 88 1.36 17.67 16.90
N MET A 89 2.33 16.91 16.43
CA MET A 89 2.29 15.46 16.44
C MET A 89 3.43 14.87 17.28
N LYS A 90 3.14 13.78 17.98
CA LYS A 90 4.14 13.00 18.73
C LYS A 90 4.43 11.71 18.01
N LEU A 91 5.70 11.45 17.73
CA LEU A 91 6.14 10.21 17.11
C LEU A 91 6.23 9.08 18.14
N ILE A 92 5.59 7.95 17.81
CA ILE A 92 5.76 6.68 18.51
C ILE A 92 6.39 5.71 17.53
N ARG A 93 7.65 5.35 17.76
CA ARG A 93 8.36 4.35 16.97
C ARG A 93 8.41 3.03 17.72
N ARG A 94 8.06 1.96 17.02
CA ARG A 94 8.30 0.60 17.47
C ARG A 94 8.85 -0.22 16.32
N SER A 95 10.11 -0.58 16.39
CA SER A 95 10.68 -1.54 15.45
C SER A 95 10.48 -2.95 16.00
N GLY A 96 9.62 -3.72 15.34
CA GLY A 96 9.43 -5.15 15.62
C GLY A 96 10.18 -6.05 14.65
N ARG A 97 10.79 -5.48 13.61
CA ARG A 97 11.52 -6.26 12.59
C ARG A 97 12.93 -6.57 13.09
N LYS A 98 13.19 -7.85 13.28
CA LYS A 98 14.52 -8.42 13.46
C LYS A 98 14.83 -9.22 12.20
N GLY A 99 15.65 -8.71 11.33
CA GLY A 99 16.05 -9.41 10.11
C GLY A 99 16.99 -8.53 9.30
N GLU A 100 18.02 -9.13 8.75
CA GLU A 100 18.90 -8.50 7.77
C GLU A 100 18.21 -8.51 6.41
N THR A 101 18.39 -7.47 5.64
CA THR A 101 17.88 -7.36 4.28
C THR A 101 19.01 -7.01 3.36
N ASP A 102 19.28 -7.89 2.41
CA ASP A 102 20.25 -7.63 1.36
C ASP A 102 19.57 -6.84 0.23
N PHE A 103 20.15 -5.71 -0.11
CA PHE A 103 19.72 -4.90 -1.25
C PHE A 103 20.72 -5.04 -2.41
N LEU A 104 20.22 -5.53 -3.56
CA LEU A 104 21.01 -5.74 -4.75
C LEU A 104 20.50 -4.88 -5.90
N MET A 105 21.35 -4.06 -6.48
CA MET A 105 21.06 -3.33 -7.71
C MET A 105 21.76 -4.02 -8.87
N LEU A 106 20.97 -4.50 -9.84
CA LEU A 106 21.47 -5.29 -10.96
C LEU A 106 21.31 -4.53 -12.28
N PHE A 107 22.41 -4.40 -13.02
CA PHE A 107 22.43 -3.79 -14.35
C PHE A 107 22.63 -4.89 -15.42
N PRO A 108 21.58 -5.29 -16.15
CA PRO A 108 21.73 -6.29 -17.19
C PRO A 108 22.54 -5.73 -18.35
N SER A 109 23.72 -6.29 -18.63
CA SER A 109 24.59 -5.86 -19.75
C SER A 109 24.48 -6.78 -20.98
N LEU A 110 24.38 -8.09 -20.77
CA LEU A 110 24.39 -9.11 -21.83
C LEU A 110 23.03 -9.78 -22.09
N ARG A 111 22.02 -9.44 -21.27
CA ARG A 111 20.67 -10.02 -21.30
C ARG A 111 19.61 -8.94 -21.19
N THR A 112 18.40 -9.24 -21.65
CA THR A 112 17.28 -8.33 -21.38
C THR A 112 16.94 -8.35 -19.89
N GLN A 113 16.49 -7.22 -19.36
CA GLN A 113 16.02 -7.09 -17.98
C GLN A 113 15.02 -8.20 -17.62
N ARG A 114 14.10 -8.50 -18.53
CA ARG A 114 13.08 -9.52 -18.31
C ARG A 114 13.68 -10.93 -18.20
N ALA A 115 14.66 -11.27 -19.03
CA ALA A 115 15.35 -12.55 -18.94
C ALA A 115 16.05 -12.70 -17.58
N LEU A 116 16.73 -11.65 -17.12
CA LEU A 116 17.36 -11.64 -15.80
C LEU A 116 16.33 -11.82 -14.67
N MET A 117 15.20 -11.13 -14.75
CA MET A 117 14.12 -11.29 -13.76
C MET A 117 13.62 -12.73 -13.69
N ILE A 118 13.40 -13.38 -14.84
CA ILE A 118 12.93 -14.78 -14.89
C ILE A 118 13.96 -15.73 -14.29
N ASP A 119 15.24 -15.53 -14.57
CA ASP A 119 16.32 -16.33 -14.00
C ASP A 119 16.38 -16.17 -12.46
N LEU A 120 16.20 -14.94 -11.97
CA LEU A 120 16.12 -14.68 -10.52
C LEU A 120 14.89 -15.35 -9.88
N ILE A 121 13.70 -15.21 -10.50
CA ILE A 121 12.49 -15.87 -10.03
C ILE A 121 12.72 -17.38 -9.93
N LYS A 122 13.29 -17.98 -10.99
CA LYS A 122 13.58 -19.40 -11.01
C LYS A 122 14.53 -19.82 -9.89
N LYS A 123 15.61 -19.08 -9.67
CA LYS A 123 16.57 -19.36 -8.60
C LYS A 123 15.96 -19.25 -7.22
N LEU A 124 15.16 -18.21 -6.96
CA LEU A 124 14.52 -18.00 -5.67
C LEU A 124 13.47 -19.08 -5.39
N THR A 125 12.58 -19.32 -6.34
CA THR A 125 11.49 -20.30 -6.16
C THR A 125 12.02 -21.73 -6.06
N SER A 126 13.10 -22.09 -6.78
CA SER A 126 13.74 -23.42 -6.63
C SER A 126 14.34 -23.65 -5.26
N ARG A 127 14.68 -22.58 -4.54
CA ARG A 127 15.14 -22.62 -3.14
C ARG A 127 14.00 -22.45 -2.13
N LYS A 128 12.75 -22.51 -2.60
CA LYS A 128 11.54 -22.31 -1.79
C LYS A 128 11.44 -20.92 -1.15
N HIS A 129 12.06 -19.91 -1.76
CA HIS A 129 11.90 -18.53 -1.34
C HIS A 129 10.64 -17.92 -1.97
N LYS A 130 9.74 -17.43 -1.14
CA LYS A 130 8.55 -16.71 -1.57
C LYS A 130 8.96 -15.39 -2.21
N THR A 131 8.58 -15.21 -3.47
CA THR A 131 9.09 -14.12 -4.30
C THR A 131 7.96 -13.24 -4.83
N MET A 132 8.06 -11.95 -4.61
CA MET A 132 7.20 -10.95 -5.25
C MET A 132 7.97 -10.22 -6.35
N VAL A 133 7.31 -10.02 -7.49
CA VAL A 133 7.90 -9.36 -8.65
C VAL A 133 7.05 -8.14 -9.01
N PHE A 134 7.57 -6.96 -8.74
CA PHE A 134 6.90 -5.70 -9.04
C PHE A 134 7.23 -5.20 -10.44
N SER A 135 6.20 -4.86 -11.19
CA SER A 135 6.26 -4.25 -12.51
C SER A 135 5.40 -2.99 -12.57
N ASN A 136 5.88 -1.96 -13.27
CA ASN A 136 5.21 -0.66 -13.36
C ASN A 136 4.00 -0.62 -14.31
N SER A 137 3.68 -1.73 -14.98
CA SER A 137 2.50 -1.80 -15.86
C SER A 137 1.84 -3.18 -15.83
N HIS A 138 0.54 -3.19 -16.08
CA HIS A 138 -0.24 -4.42 -16.21
C HIS A 138 0.34 -5.35 -17.28
N LYS A 139 0.73 -4.78 -18.44
CA LYS A 139 1.34 -5.52 -19.54
C LYS A 139 2.63 -6.21 -19.12
N ASN A 140 3.51 -5.53 -18.40
CA ASN A 140 4.78 -6.11 -17.99
C ASN A 140 4.59 -7.21 -16.95
N SER A 141 3.69 -7.05 -15.99
CA SER A 141 3.40 -8.09 -14.99
C SER A 141 2.86 -9.38 -15.65
N GLU A 142 1.97 -9.24 -16.63
CA GLU A 142 1.46 -10.37 -17.42
C GLU A 142 2.56 -11.06 -18.26
N LEU A 143 3.40 -10.27 -18.94
CA LEU A 143 4.48 -10.81 -19.77
C LEU A 143 5.54 -11.56 -18.95
N VAL A 144 5.91 -11.04 -17.78
CA VAL A 144 6.82 -11.73 -16.85
C VAL A 144 6.23 -13.06 -16.43
N ALA A 145 4.97 -13.07 -15.97
CA ALA A 145 4.32 -14.30 -15.56
C ALA A 145 4.16 -15.32 -16.70
N MET A 146 3.81 -14.85 -17.90
CA MET A 146 3.68 -15.71 -19.08
C MET A 146 5.01 -16.38 -19.43
N GLN A 147 6.11 -15.63 -19.46
CA GLN A 147 7.42 -16.16 -19.79
C GLN A 147 7.98 -17.08 -18.70
N ALA A 148 7.75 -16.74 -17.43
CA ALA A 148 8.14 -17.60 -16.31
C ALA A 148 7.41 -18.96 -16.35
N ARG A 149 6.10 -18.96 -16.66
CA ARG A 149 5.34 -20.21 -16.85
C ARG A 149 5.86 -21.08 -18.01
N LYS A 150 6.36 -20.48 -19.10
CA LYS A 150 7.03 -21.23 -20.18
C LYS A 150 8.28 -21.98 -19.67
N GLN A 151 8.90 -21.49 -18.61
CA GLN A 151 10.01 -22.17 -17.92
C GLN A 151 9.54 -23.07 -16.75
N LYS A 152 8.25 -23.42 -16.70
CA LYS A 152 7.63 -24.27 -15.67
C LYS A 152 7.71 -23.69 -14.26
N ILE A 153 7.78 -22.37 -14.12
CA ILE A 153 7.71 -21.68 -12.83
C ILE A 153 6.23 -21.44 -12.50
N ASP A 154 5.79 -21.88 -11.33
CA ASP A 154 4.44 -21.58 -10.84
C ASP A 154 4.38 -20.15 -10.32
N ILE A 155 3.81 -19.28 -11.15
CA ILE A 155 3.68 -17.85 -10.87
C ILE A 155 2.30 -17.37 -11.32
N LYS A 156 1.65 -16.60 -10.48
CA LYS A 156 0.36 -15.95 -10.78
C LYS A 156 0.50 -14.43 -10.86
N VAL A 157 -0.46 -13.82 -11.52
CA VAL A 157 -0.50 -12.35 -11.66
C VAL A 157 -1.48 -11.78 -10.64
N HIS A 158 -1.08 -10.69 -10.01
CA HIS A 158 -1.96 -9.88 -9.17
C HIS A 158 -1.86 -8.40 -9.58
N ARG A 159 -2.97 -7.84 -10.06
CA ARG A 159 -3.05 -6.44 -10.48
C ARG A 159 -4.47 -5.90 -10.36
N ALA A 160 -4.61 -4.58 -10.41
CA ALA A 160 -5.90 -3.94 -10.56
C ALA A 160 -6.60 -4.40 -11.85
N GLY A 161 -7.92 -4.41 -11.85
CA GLY A 161 -8.73 -4.83 -13.00
C GLY A 161 -8.93 -6.35 -13.12
N LEU A 162 -8.26 -7.19 -12.34
CA LEU A 162 -8.60 -8.60 -12.21
C LEU A 162 -9.81 -8.78 -11.27
N MET A 163 -10.60 -9.83 -11.51
CA MET A 163 -11.77 -10.15 -10.67
C MET A 163 -11.35 -10.29 -9.20
N ALA A 164 -12.15 -9.72 -8.30
CA ALA A 164 -11.84 -9.71 -6.87
C ALA A 164 -11.64 -11.13 -6.28
N ASN A 165 -12.46 -12.08 -6.68
CA ASN A 165 -12.36 -13.47 -6.23
C ASN A 165 -11.03 -14.12 -6.67
N TYR A 166 -10.58 -13.84 -7.90
CA TYR A 166 -9.28 -14.33 -8.37
C TYR A 166 -8.13 -13.70 -7.55
N ARG A 167 -8.15 -12.40 -7.34
CA ARG A 167 -7.11 -11.72 -6.53
C ARG A 167 -7.01 -12.32 -5.12
N LYS A 168 -8.16 -12.46 -4.44
CA LYS A 168 -8.23 -13.12 -3.12
C LYS A 168 -7.71 -14.54 -3.13
N SER A 169 -7.99 -15.33 -4.18
CA SER A 169 -7.46 -16.69 -4.29
C SER A 169 -5.95 -16.73 -4.45
N VAL A 170 -5.38 -15.78 -5.21
CA VAL A 170 -3.91 -15.64 -5.38
C VAL A 170 -3.26 -15.22 -4.07
N GLU A 171 -3.81 -14.22 -3.39
CA GLU A 171 -3.35 -13.75 -2.09
C GLU A 171 -3.34 -14.88 -1.06
N LYS A 172 -4.45 -15.62 -0.96
CA LYS A 172 -4.57 -16.77 -0.05
C LYS A 172 -3.55 -17.86 -0.38
N SER A 173 -3.45 -18.26 -1.66
CA SER A 173 -2.49 -19.30 -2.08
C SER A 173 -1.05 -18.92 -1.78
N PHE A 174 -0.70 -17.64 -1.93
CA PHE A 174 0.63 -17.14 -1.61
C PHE A 174 0.85 -17.06 -0.10
N LYS A 175 -0.13 -16.60 0.67
CA LYS A 175 -0.07 -16.56 2.14
C LYS A 175 0.12 -17.97 2.73
N ASP A 176 -0.62 -18.94 2.22
CA ASP A 176 -0.61 -20.34 2.67
C ASP A 176 0.58 -21.16 2.13
N ASN A 177 1.56 -20.52 1.46
CA ASN A 177 2.75 -21.14 0.85
C ASN A 177 2.44 -22.18 -0.25
N ASN A 178 1.24 -22.16 -0.83
CA ASN A 178 0.85 -23.00 -1.96
C ASN A 178 1.30 -22.40 -3.31
N LEU A 179 1.73 -21.15 -3.31
CA LEU A 179 2.26 -20.42 -4.47
C LEU A 179 3.53 -19.72 -4.03
N MET A 180 4.63 -19.90 -4.77
CA MET A 180 5.95 -19.36 -4.42
C MET A 180 6.28 -18.05 -5.14
N ALA A 181 5.55 -17.67 -6.18
CA ALA A 181 5.81 -16.43 -6.89
C ALA A 181 4.54 -15.69 -7.31
N ILE A 182 4.56 -14.37 -7.15
CA ILE A 182 3.53 -13.46 -7.67
C ILE A 182 4.19 -12.38 -8.52
N SER A 183 3.67 -12.17 -9.74
CA SER A 183 3.97 -10.98 -10.54
C SER A 183 2.87 -9.95 -10.33
N CYS A 184 3.22 -8.77 -9.86
CA CYS A 184 2.27 -7.76 -9.44
C CYS A 184 2.63 -6.35 -9.94
N THR A 185 1.65 -5.47 -9.84
CA THR A 185 1.83 -4.03 -9.93
C THR A 185 1.79 -3.44 -8.51
N PRO A 186 2.09 -2.14 -8.30
CA PRO A 186 2.06 -1.49 -6.99
C PRO A 186 0.77 -1.65 -6.17
N THR A 187 -0.30 -2.19 -6.77
CA THR A 187 -1.55 -2.50 -6.05
C THR A 187 -1.39 -3.48 -4.86
N LEU A 188 -0.28 -4.21 -4.79
CA LEU A 188 0.06 -5.06 -3.64
C LEU A 188 0.93 -4.34 -2.59
N GLU A 189 1.32 -3.09 -2.85
CA GLU A 189 2.12 -2.31 -1.89
C GLU A 189 1.29 -1.80 -0.71
N LEU A 190 -0.03 -1.66 -0.88
CA LEU A 190 -0.90 -1.03 0.10
C LEU A 190 -1.82 -2.06 0.78
N GLY A 191 -1.58 -2.27 2.07
CA GLY A 191 -2.54 -2.88 3.00
C GLY A 191 -2.89 -4.36 2.78
N ILE A 192 -2.15 -5.12 1.96
CA ILE A 192 -2.43 -6.53 1.72
C ILE A 192 -1.49 -7.40 2.55
N ASP A 193 -2.06 -8.21 3.44
CA ASP A 193 -1.32 -9.20 4.22
C ASP A 193 -1.04 -10.47 3.40
N VAL A 194 0.12 -10.51 2.76
CA VAL A 194 0.60 -11.67 1.98
C VAL A 194 1.48 -12.63 2.78
N GLY A 195 1.63 -12.37 4.08
CA GLY A 195 2.53 -13.13 4.95
C GLY A 195 4.01 -12.82 4.70
N ASN A 196 4.89 -13.74 5.11
CA ASN A 196 6.33 -13.56 4.92
C ASN A 196 6.70 -13.63 3.45
N VAL A 197 7.62 -12.76 3.02
CA VAL A 197 8.21 -12.71 1.69
C VAL A 197 9.72 -12.75 1.83
N ASP A 198 10.37 -13.67 1.13
CA ASP A 198 11.82 -13.87 1.22
C ASP A 198 12.59 -13.08 0.15
N GLY A 199 11.95 -12.81 -0.99
CA GLY A 199 12.57 -12.08 -2.08
C GLY A 199 11.62 -11.11 -2.77
N VAL A 200 12.09 -9.91 -3.04
CA VAL A 200 11.38 -8.90 -3.82
C VAL A 200 12.23 -8.52 -5.02
N ILE A 201 11.66 -8.64 -6.22
CA ILE A 201 12.27 -8.22 -7.47
C ILE A 201 11.51 -7.01 -7.99
N SER A 202 12.16 -5.86 -8.10
CA SER A 202 11.58 -4.66 -8.71
C SER A 202 12.13 -4.47 -10.13
N ALA A 203 11.23 -4.38 -11.10
CA ALA A 203 11.59 -4.12 -12.50
C ALA A 203 12.02 -2.68 -12.75
N THR A 204 11.74 -1.78 -11.81
CA THR A 204 12.04 -0.35 -11.92
C THR A 204 12.45 0.19 -10.56
N ILE A 205 13.20 1.27 -10.59
CA ILE A 205 13.46 2.04 -9.37
C ILE A 205 12.13 2.69 -8.95
N PRO A 206 11.72 2.56 -7.69
CA PRO A 206 10.55 3.27 -7.19
C PRO A 206 10.67 4.77 -7.46
N VAL A 207 9.62 5.37 -8.01
CA VAL A 207 9.62 6.80 -8.38
C VAL A 207 9.53 7.70 -7.16
N ASN A 208 8.91 7.21 -6.10
CA ASN A 208 8.79 7.95 -4.84
C ASN A 208 9.94 7.60 -3.91
N ARG A 209 10.69 8.61 -3.51
CA ARG A 209 11.50 8.53 -2.31
C ARG A 209 10.52 8.55 -1.14
N LEU A 210 10.38 7.44 -0.46
CA LEU A 210 9.62 7.34 0.79
C LEU A 210 10.42 7.96 1.93
#